data_175b68643d9de10be0e69d62276e4ac4
#
_entry.id   175b68643d9de10be0e69d62276e4ac4
#
_cell.length_a   1.000
_cell.length_b   1.000
_cell.length_c   1.000
_cell.angle_alpha   90.00
_cell.angle_beta   90.00
_cell.angle_gamma   90.00
#
_symmetry.space_group_name_H-M   'P 1'
#
loop_
_entity.id
_entity.type
_entity.pdbx_description
1 polymer ?
#
loop_
_entity_poly.entity_id
_entity_poly.type
_entity_poly.pdbx_seq_one_letter_code
_entity_poly.pdbx_strand_id
1 'polypeptide(L)'
;LRKRGSALVVARGDPVVVVPSLAKQVAAELVVAEEDATPYARQRDRAVAARCPLLLVPGLTIQPLGSVRTPSGTAYGVYSQFVRAWYLISPPTSADLLPAPQALPPLPPSVERQPLPEGSAGGSRFPASEGAARHRLDQFLRQGLATYHEERNRLDGSGGSQLSPYFRFGLVSVREAFCRATRSLETAETASGARAWITELLWREFYHHLLALHP
;
A
#
# COMPACT_ATOMS: atom_id res chain seq x y z
N LEU A 1 14.08 10.25 3.55
CA LEU A 1 14.14 10.78 4.92
C LEU A 1 15.28 11.77 5.08
N ARG A 2 16.56 11.42 4.74
CA ARG A 2 17.73 12.32 4.94
C ARG A 2 17.55 13.69 4.29
N LYS A 3 17.05 13.76 3.05
CA LYS A 3 16.76 15.03 2.35
C LYS A 3 15.69 15.89 3.03
N ARG A 4 14.96 15.34 4.00
CA ARG A 4 13.88 15.99 4.74
C ARG A 4 14.22 16.24 6.21
N GLY A 5 15.48 16.09 6.60
CA GLY A 5 15.96 16.38 7.95
C GLY A 5 15.93 15.21 8.93
N SER A 6 15.50 14.02 8.54
CA SER A 6 15.42 12.85 9.42
C SER A 6 16.18 11.63 8.88
N ALA A 7 16.13 10.49 9.57
CA ALA A 7 16.81 9.28 9.15
C ALA A 7 15.95 8.03 9.43
N LEU A 8 16.26 6.95 8.72
CA LEU A 8 15.71 5.63 9.02
C LEU A 8 16.49 5.06 10.22
N VAL A 9 15.74 4.58 11.19
CA VAL A 9 16.25 3.77 12.30
C VAL A 9 16.04 2.32 11.97
N VAL A 10 17.09 1.51 12.04
CA VAL A 10 17.00 0.06 11.92
C VAL A 10 17.28 -0.52 13.30
N ALA A 11 16.34 -1.29 13.80
CA ALA A 11 16.48 -2.03 15.04
C ALA A 11 16.13 -3.51 14.79
N ARG A 12 16.81 -4.42 15.46
CA ARG A 12 16.58 -5.85 15.35
C ARG A 12 16.00 -6.39 16.64
N GLY A 13 15.07 -7.32 16.53
CA GLY A 13 14.45 -8.00 17.66
C GLY A 13 12.95 -8.19 17.48
N ASP A 14 12.29 -8.65 18.52
CA ASP A 14 10.83 -8.77 18.55
C ASP A 14 10.17 -7.38 18.50
N PRO A 15 9.33 -7.07 17.50
CA PRO A 15 8.65 -5.79 17.40
C PRO A 15 7.84 -5.43 18.65
N VAL A 16 7.31 -6.43 19.37
CA VAL A 16 6.53 -6.24 20.60
C VAL A 16 7.38 -5.70 21.76
N VAL A 17 8.70 -5.86 21.69
CA VAL A 17 9.67 -5.32 22.66
C VAL A 17 10.34 -4.08 22.11
N VAL A 18 10.82 -4.15 20.87
CA VAL A 18 11.65 -3.11 20.26
C VAL A 18 10.88 -1.81 20.03
N VAL A 19 9.63 -1.89 19.49
CA VAL A 19 8.86 -0.69 19.16
C VAL A 19 8.50 0.12 20.41
N PRO A 20 7.94 -0.47 21.50
CA PRO A 20 7.67 0.28 22.73
C PRO A 20 8.94 0.84 23.39
N SER A 21 10.06 0.10 23.32
CA SER A 21 11.33 0.58 23.86
C SER A 21 11.84 1.82 23.11
N LEU A 22 11.79 1.81 21.78
CA LEU A 22 12.15 2.97 20.96
C LEU A 22 11.19 4.14 21.20
N ALA A 23 9.88 3.90 21.27
CA ALA A 23 8.88 4.93 21.56
C ALA A 23 9.19 5.64 22.90
N LYS A 24 9.51 4.86 23.93
CA LYS A 24 9.93 5.40 25.24
C LYS A 24 11.24 6.18 25.16
N GLN A 25 12.22 5.66 24.44
CA GLN A 25 13.54 6.30 24.29
C GLN A 25 13.48 7.68 23.63
N VAL A 26 12.57 7.85 22.66
CA VAL A 26 12.37 9.13 21.96
C VAL A 26 11.23 9.97 22.55
N ALA A 27 10.64 9.55 23.67
CA ALA A 27 9.47 10.17 24.28
C ALA A 27 8.32 10.36 23.27
N ALA A 28 8.09 9.39 22.40
CA ALA A 28 7.01 9.45 21.40
C ALA A 28 5.65 9.36 22.10
N GLU A 29 4.77 10.31 21.81
CA GLU A 29 3.38 10.29 22.27
C GLU A 29 2.54 9.26 21.52
N LEU A 30 2.91 8.96 20.28
CA LEU A 30 2.18 8.06 19.39
C LEU A 30 3.13 7.34 18.42
N VAL A 31 2.91 6.06 18.25
CA VAL A 31 3.49 5.27 17.15
C VAL A 31 2.44 5.18 16.05
N VAL A 32 2.81 5.47 14.82
CA VAL A 32 1.93 5.34 13.65
C VAL A 32 2.46 4.22 12.76
N ALA A 33 1.60 3.28 12.38
CA ALA A 33 1.94 2.20 11.48
C ALA A 33 0.82 1.96 10.46
N GLU A 34 1.17 1.36 9.33
CA GLU A 34 0.18 0.93 8.35
C GLU A 34 -0.57 -0.32 8.85
N GLU A 35 -1.91 -0.32 8.68
CA GLU A 35 -2.75 -1.46 8.98
C GLU A 35 -2.49 -2.62 8.02
N ASP A 36 -2.37 -3.85 8.55
CA ASP A 36 -2.26 -5.08 7.76
C ASP A 36 -3.32 -6.10 8.22
N ALA A 37 -3.95 -6.78 7.26
CA ALA A 37 -5.01 -7.76 7.50
C ALA A 37 -4.50 -9.14 7.94
N THR A 38 -3.18 -9.42 7.80
CA THR A 38 -2.64 -10.76 8.09
C THR A 38 -2.76 -11.12 9.57
N PRO A 39 -3.05 -12.40 9.92
CA PRO A 39 -3.19 -12.82 11.32
C PRO A 39 -1.97 -12.47 12.17
N TYR A 40 -0.77 -12.68 11.63
CA TYR A 40 0.46 -12.31 12.32
C TYR A 40 0.54 -10.80 12.63
N ALA A 41 0.29 -9.94 11.62
CA ALA A 41 0.35 -8.50 11.82
C ALA A 41 -0.67 -8.04 12.85
N ARG A 42 -1.89 -8.54 12.80
CA ARG A 42 -2.96 -8.21 13.77
C ARG A 42 -2.58 -8.63 15.19
N GLN A 43 -1.97 -9.80 15.36
CA GLN A 43 -1.50 -10.25 16.68
C GLN A 43 -0.34 -9.37 17.18
N ARG A 44 0.65 -9.12 16.34
CA ARG A 44 1.78 -8.22 16.62
C ARG A 44 1.30 -6.83 17.04
N ASP A 45 0.41 -6.23 16.24
CA ASP A 45 -0.05 -4.85 16.45
C ASP A 45 -0.88 -4.72 17.73
N ARG A 46 -1.71 -5.72 18.05
CA ARG A 46 -2.40 -5.78 19.35
C ARG A 46 -1.42 -5.85 20.52
N ALA A 47 -0.37 -6.67 20.40
CA ALA A 47 0.63 -6.82 21.44
C ALA A 47 1.50 -5.56 21.60
N VAL A 48 1.80 -4.82 20.53
CA VAL A 48 2.45 -3.51 20.58
C VAL A 48 1.52 -2.47 21.21
N ALA A 49 0.25 -2.40 20.78
CA ALA A 49 -0.75 -1.46 21.31
C ALA A 49 -1.00 -1.63 22.81
N ALA A 50 -0.83 -2.84 23.36
CA ALA A 50 -0.90 -3.09 24.78
C ALA A 50 0.28 -2.49 25.59
N ARG A 51 1.35 -2.02 24.91
CA ARG A 51 2.59 -1.54 25.53
C ARG A 51 2.93 -0.08 25.23
N CYS A 52 2.40 0.49 24.15
CA CYS A 52 2.54 1.90 23.81
C CYS A 52 1.35 2.37 22.96
N PRO A 53 1.04 3.69 22.94
CA PRO A 53 0.03 4.24 22.07
C PRO A 53 0.36 3.93 20.60
N LEU A 54 -0.53 3.21 19.89
CA LEU A 54 -0.39 2.80 18.50
C LEU A 54 -1.62 3.24 17.71
N LEU A 55 -1.38 3.98 16.63
CA LEU A 55 -2.40 4.31 15.63
C LEU A 55 -2.11 3.53 14.36
N LEU A 56 -3.05 2.69 13.95
CA LEU A 56 -3.01 2.04 12.65
C LEU A 56 -3.73 2.90 11.61
N VAL A 57 -3.07 3.16 10.50
CA VAL A 57 -3.61 3.97 9.40
C VAL A 57 -3.82 3.13 8.15
N PRO A 58 -4.91 3.36 7.39
CA PRO A 58 -5.15 2.63 6.15
C PRO A 58 -4.16 3.09 5.06
N GLY A 59 -3.50 2.13 4.41
CA GLY A 59 -2.55 2.39 3.32
C GLY A 59 -2.47 1.24 2.32
N LEU A 60 -2.71 0.01 2.80
CA LEU A 60 -2.61 -1.21 2.02
C LEU A 60 -3.66 -1.30 0.90
N THR A 61 -4.84 -0.72 1.11
CA THR A 61 -6.01 -0.81 0.22
C THR A 61 -6.47 0.56 -0.27
N ILE A 62 -7.30 0.58 -1.29
CA ILE A 62 -7.92 1.81 -1.83
C ILE A 62 -8.93 2.34 -0.81
N GLN A 63 -9.87 1.49 -0.36
CA GLN A 63 -10.78 1.77 0.75
C GLN A 63 -10.20 1.20 2.07
N PRO A 64 -10.50 1.80 3.23
CA PRO A 64 -10.04 1.26 4.52
C PRO A 64 -10.42 -0.21 4.70
N LEU A 65 -9.52 -1.02 5.25
CA LEU A 65 -9.74 -2.46 5.46
C LEU A 65 -11.03 -2.72 6.25
N GLY A 66 -11.83 -3.65 5.76
CA GLY A 66 -13.09 -4.01 6.39
C GLY A 66 -14.20 -2.94 6.33
N SER A 67 -14.03 -1.84 5.56
CA SER A 67 -15.11 -0.85 5.35
C SER A 67 -16.23 -1.38 4.46
N VAL A 68 -15.92 -2.28 3.53
CA VAL A 68 -16.90 -2.90 2.62
C VAL A 68 -17.43 -4.18 3.24
N ARG A 69 -18.66 -4.11 3.77
CA ARG A 69 -19.32 -5.20 4.50
C ARG A 69 -20.73 -5.45 3.99
N THR A 70 -21.22 -6.66 4.19
CA THR A 70 -22.64 -6.96 4.04
C THR A 70 -23.47 -6.20 5.07
N PRO A 71 -24.79 -6.06 4.90
CA PRO A 71 -25.67 -5.47 5.92
C PRO A 71 -25.57 -6.16 7.30
N SER A 72 -25.19 -7.44 7.33
CA SER A 72 -24.95 -8.17 8.60
C SER A 72 -23.55 -7.95 9.19
N GLY A 73 -22.71 -7.11 8.58
CA GLY A 73 -21.37 -6.78 9.07
C GLY A 73 -20.27 -7.78 8.67
N THR A 74 -20.60 -8.81 7.88
CA THR A 74 -19.66 -9.85 7.43
C THR A 74 -18.98 -9.49 6.10
N ALA A 75 -17.97 -10.26 5.70
CA ALA A 75 -17.36 -10.11 4.39
C ALA A 75 -18.30 -10.58 3.27
N TYR A 76 -18.17 -9.96 2.11
CA TYR A 76 -18.75 -10.51 0.88
C TYR A 76 -17.95 -11.73 0.43
N GLY A 77 -18.62 -12.86 0.19
CA GLY A 77 -18.00 -14.06 -0.39
C GLY A 77 -17.96 -14.07 -1.92
N VAL A 78 -18.67 -13.13 -2.57
CA VAL A 78 -18.81 -13.05 -4.03
C VAL A 78 -18.30 -11.71 -4.53
N TYR A 79 -17.33 -11.74 -5.44
CA TYR A 79 -16.65 -10.55 -5.98
C TYR A 79 -17.62 -9.51 -6.56
N SER A 80 -18.59 -9.93 -7.38
CA SER A 80 -19.51 -8.97 -8.01
C SER A 80 -20.38 -8.20 -7.01
N GLN A 81 -20.75 -8.85 -5.90
CA GLN A 81 -21.49 -8.20 -4.80
C GLN A 81 -20.60 -7.24 -4.04
N PHE A 82 -19.35 -7.65 -3.76
CA PHE A 82 -18.34 -6.79 -3.17
C PHE A 82 -18.12 -5.52 -3.98
N VAL A 83 -17.90 -5.64 -5.29
CA VAL A 83 -17.66 -4.48 -6.17
C VAL A 83 -18.84 -3.51 -6.17
N ARG A 84 -20.09 -4.02 -6.20
CA ARG A 84 -21.29 -3.16 -6.09
C ARG A 84 -21.29 -2.38 -4.78
N ALA A 85 -21.03 -3.05 -3.67
CA ALA A 85 -20.96 -2.40 -2.35
C ALA A 85 -19.78 -1.44 -2.24
N TRP A 86 -18.63 -1.78 -2.84
CA TRP A 86 -17.43 -0.94 -2.86
C TRP A 86 -17.69 0.41 -3.54
N TYR A 87 -18.42 0.43 -4.66
CA TYR A 87 -18.79 1.66 -5.37
C TYR A 87 -19.87 2.49 -4.66
N LEU A 88 -20.60 1.94 -3.67
CA LEU A 88 -21.50 2.73 -2.81
C LEU A 88 -20.73 3.59 -1.79
N ILE A 89 -19.50 3.21 -1.48
CA ILE A 89 -18.57 4.05 -0.72
C ILE A 89 -17.88 4.94 -1.75
N SER A 90 -17.92 6.27 -1.57
CA SER A 90 -17.29 7.19 -2.52
C SER A 90 -15.83 6.79 -2.81
N PRO A 91 -15.48 6.45 -4.05
CA PRO A 91 -14.09 6.12 -4.39
C PRO A 91 -13.18 7.33 -4.14
N PRO A 92 -11.92 7.11 -3.76
CA PRO A 92 -10.98 8.19 -3.56
C PRO A 92 -10.68 8.93 -4.87
N THR A 93 -10.46 10.22 -4.72
CA THR A 93 -10.08 11.15 -5.79
C THR A 93 -8.62 11.61 -5.61
N SER A 94 -8.14 12.42 -6.53
CA SER A 94 -6.81 13.01 -6.39
C SER A 94 -6.68 13.93 -5.18
N ALA A 95 -7.78 14.49 -4.68
CA ALA A 95 -7.79 15.35 -3.48
C ALA A 95 -7.48 14.54 -2.21
N ASP A 96 -7.74 13.23 -2.24
CA ASP A 96 -7.46 12.32 -1.12
C ASP A 96 -6.00 11.83 -1.08
N LEU A 97 -5.18 12.22 -2.06
CA LEU A 97 -3.76 11.87 -2.12
C LEU A 97 -2.94 12.93 -1.39
N LEU A 98 -2.54 12.62 -0.18
CA LEU A 98 -1.73 13.53 0.63
C LEU A 98 -0.31 13.65 0.08
N PRO A 99 0.23 14.88 -0.02
CA PRO A 99 1.64 15.08 -0.37
C PRO A 99 2.55 14.57 0.74
N ALA A 100 3.73 14.15 0.36
CA ALA A 100 4.75 13.81 1.36
C ALA A 100 5.17 15.06 2.14
N PRO A 101 5.41 14.97 3.47
CA PRO A 101 5.81 16.10 4.29
C PRO A 101 7.10 16.74 3.77
N GLN A 102 7.17 18.07 3.76
CA GLN A 102 8.35 18.79 3.23
C GLN A 102 9.57 18.65 4.15
N ALA A 103 9.36 18.63 5.46
CA ALA A 103 10.39 18.44 6.47
C ALA A 103 9.94 17.40 7.51
N LEU A 104 10.90 16.77 8.14
CA LEU A 104 10.69 15.83 9.24
C LEU A 104 11.55 16.27 10.43
N PRO A 105 11.11 16.02 11.68
CA PRO A 105 11.93 16.26 12.84
C PRO A 105 13.25 15.51 12.77
N PRO A 106 14.36 16.08 13.27
CA PRO A 106 15.63 15.38 13.35
C PRO A 106 15.52 14.19 14.30
N LEU A 107 16.30 13.15 14.01
CA LEU A 107 16.39 12.01 14.90
C LEU A 107 17.08 12.41 16.20
N PRO A 108 16.54 12.10 17.39
CA PRO A 108 17.19 12.35 18.67
C PRO A 108 18.57 11.68 18.74
N PRO A 109 19.59 12.34 19.29
CA PRO A 109 20.95 11.79 19.39
C PRO A 109 21.04 10.49 20.19
N SER A 110 20.09 10.26 21.09
CA SER A 110 20.01 9.06 21.93
C SER A 110 19.67 7.78 21.16
N VAL A 111 19.21 7.89 19.91
CA VAL A 111 18.77 6.72 19.14
C VAL A 111 19.95 6.11 18.39
N GLU A 112 20.36 4.92 18.82
CA GLU A 112 21.30 4.10 18.09
C GLU A 112 20.71 3.61 16.76
N ARG A 113 21.53 3.68 15.72
CA ARG A 113 21.20 3.19 14.39
C ARG A 113 22.01 1.94 14.09
N GLN A 114 21.34 0.82 13.87
CA GLN A 114 22.01 -0.34 13.31
C GLN A 114 22.19 -0.14 11.79
N PRO A 115 23.27 -0.67 11.21
CA PRO A 115 23.45 -0.65 9.76
C PRO A 115 22.32 -1.41 9.07
N LEU A 116 21.98 -0.96 7.87
CA LEU A 116 21.09 -1.73 7.02
C LEU A 116 21.71 -3.09 6.76
N PRO A 117 20.91 -4.17 6.74
CA PRO A 117 21.42 -5.47 6.31
C PRO A 117 22.07 -5.34 4.93
N GLU A 118 23.26 -5.90 4.77
CA GLU A 118 23.88 -6.01 3.46
C GLU A 118 23.02 -6.90 2.59
N GLY A 119 22.42 -6.34 1.56
CA GLY A 119 21.69 -7.06 0.53
C GLY A 119 22.47 -7.01 -0.76
N SER A 120 22.55 -8.13 -1.47
CA SER A 120 23.03 -8.09 -2.85
C SER A 120 22.00 -7.34 -3.70
N ALA A 121 22.32 -6.12 -4.06
CA ALA A 121 21.57 -5.35 -5.06
C ALA A 121 21.82 -5.89 -6.49
N GLY A 122 21.95 -7.20 -6.63
CA GLY A 122 22.16 -7.84 -7.91
C GLY A 122 20.98 -7.56 -8.84
N GLY A 123 21.20 -6.81 -9.90
CA GLY A 123 20.39 -6.60 -11.10
C GLY A 123 18.88 -6.79 -10.98
N SER A 124 18.26 -6.24 -9.95
CA SER A 124 16.83 -6.47 -9.72
C SER A 124 16.00 -5.93 -10.88
N ARG A 125 15.17 -6.78 -11.46
CA ARG A 125 14.10 -6.38 -12.39
C ARG A 125 13.19 -5.29 -11.80
N PHE A 126 13.15 -5.20 -10.46
CA PHE A 126 12.33 -4.26 -9.70
C PHE A 126 13.22 -3.39 -8.79
N PRO A 127 13.80 -2.29 -9.30
CA PRO A 127 14.62 -1.40 -8.48
C PRO A 127 13.83 -0.88 -7.27
N ALA A 128 14.39 -1.01 -6.07
CA ALA A 128 13.74 -0.70 -4.80
C ALA A 128 13.77 0.82 -4.52
N SER A 129 13.03 1.61 -5.27
CA SER A 129 12.90 3.05 -5.04
C SER A 129 11.50 3.56 -5.43
N GLU A 130 11.02 4.60 -4.72
CA GLU A 130 9.78 5.30 -5.09
C GLU A 130 9.85 5.89 -6.52
N GLY A 131 11.01 6.38 -6.92
CA GLY A 131 11.22 6.90 -8.28
C GLY A 131 11.02 5.82 -9.35
N ALA A 132 11.56 4.61 -9.14
CA ALA A 132 11.37 3.50 -10.04
C ALA A 132 9.91 3.02 -10.07
N ALA A 133 9.25 2.97 -8.91
CA ALA A 133 7.84 2.60 -8.80
C ALA A 133 6.93 3.57 -9.57
N ARG A 134 7.13 4.87 -9.39
CA ARG A 134 6.38 5.92 -10.11
C ARG A 134 6.67 5.91 -11.59
N HIS A 135 7.93 5.78 -11.98
CA HIS A 135 8.31 5.65 -13.39
C HIS A 135 7.62 4.44 -14.04
N ARG A 136 7.56 3.30 -13.34
CA ARG A 136 6.87 2.11 -13.82
C ARG A 136 5.36 2.34 -13.96
N LEU A 137 4.72 3.00 -13.00
CA LEU A 137 3.31 3.37 -13.09
C LEU A 137 3.07 4.32 -14.26
N ASP A 138 3.90 5.34 -14.42
CA ASP A 138 3.83 6.30 -15.53
C ASP A 138 3.97 5.62 -16.90
N GLN A 139 4.95 4.73 -17.02
CA GLN A 139 5.19 3.97 -18.25
C GLN A 139 3.98 3.08 -18.59
N PHE A 140 3.46 2.36 -17.60
CA PHE A 140 2.31 1.49 -17.80
C PHE A 140 1.06 2.28 -18.21
N LEU A 141 0.76 3.38 -17.54
CA LEU A 141 -0.41 4.21 -17.87
C LEU A 141 -0.32 4.84 -19.26
N ARG A 142 0.88 5.18 -19.74
CA ARG A 142 1.06 5.77 -21.07
C ARG A 142 1.14 4.76 -22.21
N GLN A 143 1.72 3.59 -21.99
CA GLN A 143 2.10 2.67 -23.06
C GLN A 143 1.39 1.30 -22.99
N GLY A 144 1.08 0.82 -21.78
CA GLY A 144 0.52 -0.52 -21.58
C GLY A 144 -0.97 -0.54 -21.28
N LEU A 145 -1.55 0.59 -20.86
CA LEU A 145 -2.92 0.60 -20.38
C LEU A 145 -3.92 0.39 -21.52
N ALA A 146 -3.71 0.98 -22.70
CA ALA A 146 -4.64 0.89 -23.83
C ALA A 146 -4.90 -0.57 -24.25
N THR A 147 -3.86 -1.38 -24.31
CA THR A 147 -3.93 -2.79 -24.73
C THR A 147 -4.05 -3.78 -23.58
N TYR A 148 -4.09 -3.30 -22.33
CA TYR A 148 -4.06 -4.16 -21.15
C TYR A 148 -5.17 -5.22 -21.13
N HIS A 149 -6.37 -4.90 -21.60
CA HIS A 149 -7.51 -5.81 -21.65
C HIS A 149 -7.27 -7.03 -22.54
N GLU A 150 -6.41 -6.92 -23.57
CA GLU A 150 -5.99 -8.00 -24.46
C GLU A 150 -4.74 -8.71 -23.95
N GLU A 151 -3.73 -7.92 -23.55
CA GLU A 151 -2.39 -8.39 -23.24
C GLU A 151 -2.24 -9.05 -21.86
N ARG A 152 -3.13 -8.76 -20.89
CA ARG A 152 -3.01 -9.22 -19.49
C ARG A 152 -2.95 -10.73 -19.31
N ASN A 153 -3.57 -11.48 -20.22
CA ASN A 153 -3.64 -12.95 -20.17
C ASN A 153 -2.58 -13.64 -21.02
N ARG A 154 -1.74 -12.88 -21.74
CA ARG A 154 -0.67 -13.43 -22.56
C ARG A 154 0.52 -13.81 -21.69
N LEU A 155 0.92 -15.08 -21.75
CA LEU A 155 2.09 -15.60 -21.01
C LEU A 155 3.40 -15.30 -21.72
N ASP A 156 3.36 -15.08 -23.03
CA ASP A 156 4.49 -14.76 -23.90
C ASP A 156 4.84 -13.27 -23.96
N GLY A 157 4.00 -12.43 -23.36
CA GLY A 157 4.11 -10.98 -23.43
C GLY A 157 4.42 -10.31 -22.10
N SER A 158 4.68 -9.01 -22.17
CA SER A 158 4.92 -8.14 -21.00
C SER A 158 3.70 -7.25 -20.65
N GLY A 159 2.49 -7.66 -21.05
CA GLY A 159 1.25 -6.86 -20.90
C GLY A 159 0.82 -6.52 -19.47
N GLY A 160 1.42 -7.13 -18.46
CA GLY A 160 1.15 -6.83 -17.06
C GLY A 160 1.77 -5.51 -16.60
N SER A 161 1.12 -4.83 -15.64
CA SER A 161 1.65 -3.59 -15.06
C SER A 161 2.98 -3.77 -14.30
N GLN A 162 3.22 -4.97 -13.77
CA GLN A 162 4.38 -5.33 -12.94
C GLN A 162 4.53 -4.42 -11.70
N LEU A 163 3.42 -3.92 -11.15
CA LEU A 163 3.39 -3.02 -9.99
C LEU A 163 3.20 -3.74 -8.66
N SER A 164 2.86 -5.03 -8.67
CA SER A 164 2.57 -5.78 -7.44
C SER A 164 3.70 -5.75 -6.39
N PRO A 165 5.00 -5.85 -6.74
CA PRO A 165 6.07 -5.68 -5.75
C PRO A 165 6.09 -4.28 -5.14
N TYR A 166 5.87 -3.26 -5.95
CA TYR A 166 5.85 -1.87 -5.50
C TYR A 166 4.67 -1.56 -4.58
N PHE A 167 3.49 -2.11 -4.86
CA PHE A 167 2.34 -2.04 -3.95
C PHE A 167 2.59 -2.81 -2.66
N ARG A 168 3.24 -3.98 -2.73
CA ARG A 168 3.53 -4.80 -1.54
C ARG A 168 4.45 -4.08 -0.55
N PHE A 169 5.42 -3.34 -1.04
CA PHE A 169 6.40 -2.62 -0.22
C PHE A 169 6.08 -1.13 -0.05
N GLY A 170 4.89 -0.68 -0.46
CA GLY A 170 4.45 0.71 -0.29
C GLY A 170 5.31 1.75 -1.03
N LEU A 171 6.03 1.35 -2.09
CA LEU A 171 6.85 2.26 -2.91
C LEU A 171 6.02 3.14 -3.84
N VAL A 172 4.78 2.73 -4.11
CA VAL A 172 3.73 3.53 -4.75
C VAL A 172 2.39 3.14 -4.15
N SER A 173 1.52 4.12 -3.92
CA SER A 173 0.19 3.90 -3.36
C SER A 173 -0.75 3.24 -4.38
N VAL A 174 -1.46 2.19 -3.95
CA VAL A 174 -2.53 1.59 -4.78
C VAL A 174 -3.67 2.59 -5.00
N ARG A 175 -3.90 3.51 -4.06
CA ARG A 175 -4.88 4.59 -4.16
C ARG A 175 -4.49 5.59 -5.25
N GLU A 176 -3.20 5.98 -5.31
CA GLU A 176 -2.67 6.80 -6.41
C GLU A 176 -2.86 6.11 -7.77
N ALA A 177 -2.52 4.82 -7.85
CA ALA A 177 -2.67 4.03 -9.06
C ALA A 177 -4.13 3.96 -9.53
N PHE A 178 -5.07 3.73 -8.61
CA PHE A 178 -6.51 3.73 -8.89
C PHE A 178 -7.00 5.09 -9.40
N CYS A 179 -6.69 6.19 -8.69
CA CYS A 179 -7.11 7.53 -9.08
C CYS A 179 -6.59 7.90 -10.48
N ARG A 180 -5.36 7.51 -10.80
CA ARG A 180 -4.78 7.78 -12.11
C ARG A 180 -5.39 6.91 -13.21
N ALA A 181 -5.68 5.64 -12.94
CA ALA A 181 -6.38 4.75 -13.88
C ALA A 181 -7.81 5.25 -14.16
N THR A 182 -8.51 5.75 -13.15
CA THR A 182 -9.88 6.28 -13.29
C THR A 182 -9.93 7.46 -14.26
N ARG A 183 -8.92 8.33 -14.25
CA ARG A 183 -8.84 9.43 -15.25
C ARG A 183 -8.70 8.92 -16.69
N SER A 184 -8.06 7.78 -16.89
CA SER A 184 -7.91 7.17 -18.22
C SER A 184 -9.22 6.57 -18.77
N LEU A 185 -10.29 6.51 -17.97
CA LEU A 185 -11.63 6.13 -18.45
C LEU A 185 -12.28 7.21 -19.33
N GLU A 186 -11.83 8.44 -19.22
CA GLU A 186 -12.36 9.59 -19.99
C GLU A 186 -11.91 9.57 -21.46
N THR A 187 -10.86 8.81 -21.77
CA THR A 187 -10.29 8.70 -23.12
C THR A 187 -10.72 7.39 -23.76
N ALA A 188 -11.36 7.43 -24.93
CA ALA A 188 -11.89 6.25 -25.61
C ALA A 188 -10.81 5.18 -25.87
N GLU A 189 -9.60 5.60 -26.24
CA GLU A 189 -8.46 4.72 -26.53
C GLU A 189 -8.04 3.88 -25.31
N THR A 190 -8.06 4.45 -24.12
CA THR A 190 -7.58 3.79 -22.89
C THR A 190 -8.70 3.20 -22.02
N ALA A 191 -9.96 3.53 -22.29
CA ALA A 191 -11.09 3.20 -21.42
C ALA A 191 -11.23 1.69 -21.16
N SER A 192 -11.07 0.84 -22.18
CA SER A 192 -11.20 -0.62 -22.05
C SER A 192 -10.10 -1.22 -21.19
N GLY A 193 -8.86 -0.82 -21.44
CA GLY A 193 -7.70 -1.24 -20.64
C GLY A 193 -7.76 -0.72 -19.20
N ALA A 194 -8.19 0.55 -19.02
CA ALA A 194 -8.36 1.12 -17.69
C ALA A 194 -9.42 0.37 -16.87
N ARG A 195 -10.59 0.05 -17.45
CA ARG A 195 -11.61 -0.79 -16.79
C ARG A 195 -11.06 -2.15 -16.39
N ALA A 196 -10.34 -2.81 -17.30
CA ALA A 196 -9.74 -4.10 -17.03
C ALA A 196 -8.73 -4.02 -15.89
N TRP A 197 -7.85 -3.01 -15.88
CA TRP A 197 -6.86 -2.85 -14.82
C TRP A 197 -7.47 -2.46 -13.47
N ILE A 198 -8.44 -1.56 -13.45
CA ILE A 198 -9.21 -1.22 -12.24
C ILE A 198 -9.88 -2.49 -11.67
N THR A 199 -10.40 -3.36 -12.52
CA THR A 199 -10.96 -4.65 -12.08
C THR A 199 -9.92 -5.49 -11.33
N GLU A 200 -8.66 -5.54 -11.78
CA GLU A 200 -7.60 -6.27 -11.07
C GLU A 200 -7.23 -5.60 -9.73
N LEU A 201 -7.24 -4.28 -9.67
CA LEU A 201 -7.06 -3.57 -8.40
C LEU A 201 -8.21 -3.88 -7.42
N LEU A 202 -9.44 -3.98 -7.91
CA LEU A 202 -10.60 -4.35 -7.09
C LEU A 202 -10.60 -5.83 -6.69
N TRP A 203 -10.05 -6.75 -7.48
CA TRP A 203 -9.77 -8.11 -7.04
C TRP A 203 -8.79 -8.14 -5.87
N ARG A 204 -7.74 -7.35 -5.93
CA ARG A 204 -6.80 -7.19 -4.81
C ARG A 204 -7.52 -6.65 -3.56
N GLU A 205 -8.37 -5.63 -3.70
CA GLU A 205 -9.21 -5.10 -2.62
C GLU A 205 -10.07 -6.20 -1.99
N PHE A 206 -10.79 -6.94 -2.83
CA PHE A 206 -11.68 -8.01 -2.40
C PHE A 206 -10.98 -9.02 -1.49
N TYR A 207 -9.80 -9.52 -1.90
CA TYR A 207 -9.05 -10.48 -1.10
C TYR A 207 -8.50 -9.89 0.20
N HIS A 208 -8.08 -8.64 0.22
CA HIS A 208 -7.66 -7.97 1.44
C HIS A 208 -8.82 -7.76 2.42
N HIS A 209 -9.99 -7.34 1.93
CA HIS A 209 -11.20 -7.20 2.75
C HIS A 209 -11.69 -8.55 3.26
N LEU A 210 -11.64 -9.59 2.43
CA LEU A 210 -11.99 -10.95 2.83
C LEU A 210 -11.09 -11.43 3.97
N LEU A 211 -9.76 -11.28 3.84
CA LEU A 211 -8.79 -11.63 4.88
C LEU A 211 -8.97 -10.80 6.16
N ALA A 212 -9.32 -9.52 6.05
CA ALA A 212 -9.55 -8.66 7.21
C ALA A 212 -10.77 -9.11 8.05
N LEU A 213 -11.79 -9.65 7.41
CA LEU A 213 -13.05 -10.05 8.04
C LEU A 213 -13.13 -11.55 8.37
N HIS A 214 -12.29 -12.37 7.72
CA HIS A 214 -12.13 -13.81 7.95
C HIS A 214 -10.63 -14.16 8.04
N PRO A 215 -9.96 -13.75 9.13
CA PRO A 215 -8.53 -13.98 9.33
C PRO A 215 -8.20 -15.45 9.63
#